data_5c23e325abda1d976b8f2bd5a642d614
#
_entry.id   5c23e325abda1d976b8f2bd5a642d614
#
_cell.length_a   1.000
_cell.length_b   1.000
_cell.length_c   1.000
_cell.angle_alpha   90.00
_cell.angle_beta   90.00
_cell.angle_gamma   90.00
#
_symmetry.space_group_name_H-M   'P 1'
#
loop_
_entity.id
_entity.type
_entity.pdbx_description
1 polymer ?
#
loop_
_entity_poly.entity_id
_entity_poly.type
_entity_poly.pdbx_seq_one_letter_code
_entity_poly.pdbx_strand_id
1 'polypeptide(L)'
;AYQSVVPSTNTFTLAKGYMIRVDNNWTLTPAPFNGQFVGVPNNGSITYAVGQGYNLLGNPYASPISAYRFLITNPKVNALYYWTHTVAAVAGAFPQNNYASYTTLGGTASAAGGAIPNDKINVGQGFFIQAATAYTVTFENELREDASTTTQFFRSSDALTENQETEKHRIWINLNDGTKSYNQILLGYTANATDGIDTKIDGKMLDTSKTSLYN
;
A
#
# COMPACT_ATOMS: atom_id res chain seq x y z
N ALA A 1 16.10 -9.65 -1.07
CA ALA A 1 16.40 -9.45 -2.50
C ALA A 1 15.23 -9.98 -3.33
N TYR A 2 14.88 -9.32 -4.43
CA TYR A 2 13.89 -9.80 -5.39
C TYR A 2 14.46 -10.98 -6.19
N GLN A 3 13.61 -11.99 -6.42
CA GLN A 3 13.96 -13.11 -7.30
C GLN A 3 13.19 -12.95 -8.61
N SER A 4 13.89 -13.09 -9.71
CA SER A 4 13.26 -13.11 -11.03
C SER A 4 12.45 -14.41 -11.20
N VAL A 5 11.23 -14.29 -11.72
CA VAL A 5 10.36 -15.41 -12.06
C VAL A 5 10.15 -15.43 -13.57
N VAL A 6 10.28 -16.59 -14.17
CA VAL A 6 10.01 -16.78 -15.60
C VAL A 6 8.52 -17.09 -15.77
N PRO A 7 7.71 -16.20 -16.39
CA PRO A 7 6.25 -16.35 -16.44
C PRO A 7 5.78 -17.64 -17.14
N SER A 8 6.52 -18.10 -18.14
CA SER A 8 6.16 -19.30 -18.91
C SER A 8 6.30 -20.62 -18.15
N THR A 9 7.03 -20.63 -17.04
CA THR A 9 7.31 -21.84 -16.24
C THR A 9 6.82 -21.75 -14.81
N ASN A 10 6.26 -20.60 -14.40
CA ASN A 10 5.78 -20.37 -13.06
C ASN A 10 4.31 -19.95 -13.05
N THR A 11 3.58 -20.39 -12.04
CA THR A 11 2.22 -19.96 -11.74
C THR A 11 2.23 -18.95 -10.59
N PHE A 12 1.24 -18.09 -10.54
CA PHE A 12 1.07 -17.19 -9.42
C PHE A 12 0.74 -17.97 -8.15
N THR A 13 1.46 -17.68 -7.09
CA THR A 13 1.10 -18.15 -5.75
C THR A 13 0.03 -17.23 -5.18
N LEU A 14 -1.03 -17.81 -4.66
CA LEU A 14 -2.17 -17.08 -4.11
C LEU A 14 -1.72 -16.14 -2.97
N ALA A 15 -2.24 -14.91 -2.95
CA ALA A 15 -1.90 -13.85 -2.01
C ALA A 15 -0.43 -13.33 -2.04
N LYS A 16 0.46 -13.98 -2.79
CA LYS A 16 1.82 -13.47 -3.01
C LYS A 16 1.81 -12.30 -3.98
N GLY A 17 2.48 -11.23 -3.63
CA GLY A 17 2.66 -10.09 -4.55
C GLY A 17 3.82 -10.30 -5.50
N TYR A 18 3.71 -9.73 -6.69
CA TYR A 18 4.72 -9.77 -7.74
C TYR A 18 4.96 -8.36 -8.29
N MET A 19 6.21 -8.05 -8.59
CA MET A 19 6.56 -6.85 -9.35
C MET A 19 6.60 -7.21 -10.83
N ILE A 20 5.88 -6.45 -11.64
CA ILE A 20 5.85 -6.63 -13.10
C ILE A 20 6.68 -5.51 -13.72
N ARG A 21 7.55 -5.88 -14.63
CA ARG A 21 8.28 -4.95 -15.48
C ARG A 21 7.70 -5.05 -16.89
N VAL A 22 7.40 -3.92 -17.50
CA VAL A 22 7.01 -3.86 -18.90
C VAL A 22 8.19 -4.24 -19.82
N ASP A 23 7.90 -4.65 -21.05
CA ASP A 23 8.90 -4.94 -22.08
C ASP A 23 9.83 -3.74 -22.30
N ASN A 24 11.10 -4.02 -22.64
CA ASN A 24 12.08 -2.98 -22.92
C ASN A 24 11.72 -2.12 -24.15
N ASN A 25 10.89 -2.65 -25.04
CA ASN A 25 10.40 -1.97 -26.23
C ASN A 25 9.09 -1.22 -26.00
N TRP A 26 8.60 -1.15 -24.75
CA TRP A 26 7.40 -0.36 -24.44
C TRP A 26 7.62 1.11 -24.77
N THR A 27 6.56 1.75 -25.25
CA THR A 27 6.60 3.17 -25.61
C THR A 27 7.06 4.05 -24.45
N LEU A 28 7.86 5.09 -24.73
CA LEU A 28 8.23 6.13 -23.76
C LEU A 28 7.09 7.12 -23.48
N THR A 29 6.07 7.15 -24.35
CA THR A 29 4.84 7.90 -24.11
C THR A 29 3.93 7.09 -23.19
N PRO A 30 3.38 7.69 -22.12
CA PRO A 30 2.44 6.99 -21.23
C PRO A 30 1.30 6.35 -22.04
N ALA A 31 1.15 5.03 -21.91
CA ALA A 31 0.11 4.28 -22.58
C ALA A 31 -0.52 3.26 -21.62
N PRO A 32 -1.85 3.01 -21.70
CA PRO A 32 -2.50 2.01 -20.88
C PRO A 32 -1.94 0.62 -21.16
N PHE A 33 -1.63 -0.12 -20.10
CA PHE A 33 -1.36 -1.55 -20.16
C PHE A 33 -2.60 -2.31 -19.71
N ASN A 34 -3.21 -3.07 -20.61
CA ASN A 34 -4.40 -3.88 -20.33
C ASN A 34 -3.98 -5.28 -19.87
N GLY A 35 -3.74 -5.44 -18.57
CA GLY A 35 -3.53 -6.75 -17.96
C GLY A 35 -4.86 -7.47 -17.73
N GLN A 36 -4.89 -8.79 -17.96
CA GLN A 36 -6.08 -9.61 -17.75
C GLN A 36 -5.73 -10.84 -16.93
N PHE A 37 -6.55 -11.13 -15.94
CA PHE A 37 -6.54 -12.40 -15.21
C PHE A 37 -7.75 -13.23 -15.65
N VAL A 38 -7.52 -14.47 -16.06
CA VAL A 38 -8.58 -15.38 -16.48
C VAL A 38 -8.59 -16.59 -15.57
N GLY A 39 -9.76 -16.94 -15.04
CA GLY A 39 -9.92 -18.07 -14.14
C GLY A 39 -11.19 -17.98 -13.29
N VAL A 40 -11.35 -18.92 -12.39
CA VAL A 40 -12.43 -18.90 -11.40
C VAL A 40 -12.03 -17.94 -10.27
N PRO A 41 -12.86 -16.93 -9.93
CA PRO A 41 -12.56 -16.01 -8.84
C PRO A 41 -12.39 -16.76 -7.51
N ASN A 42 -11.35 -16.37 -6.77
CA ASN A 42 -11.13 -16.91 -5.44
C ASN A 42 -12.24 -16.50 -4.46
N ASN A 43 -12.57 -17.37 -3.54
CA ASN A 43 -13.59 -17.17 -2.51
C ASN A 43 -13.18 -17.91 -1.22
N GLY A 44 -13.73 -17.48 -0.08
CA GLY A 44 -13.42 -18.07 1.22
C GLY A 44 -12.14 -17.51 1.85
N SER A 45 -11.74 -18.10 2.98
CA SER A 45 -10.52 -17.75 3.70
C SER A 45 -9.27 -18.17 2.93
N ILE A 46 -8.32 -17.27 2.78
CA ILE A 46 -7.05 -17.50 2.10
C ILE A 46 -5.93 -17.09 3.05
N THR A 47 -4.98 -18.01 3.28
CA THR A 47 -3.84 -17.76 4.16
C THR A 47 -2.53 -17.76 3.39
N TYR A 48 -1.58 -16.95 3.84
CA TYR A 48 -0.24 -16.89 3.27
C TYR A 48 0.82 -16.69 4.37
N ALA A 49 1.84 -17.56 4.38
CA ALA A 49 2.93 -17.46 5.34
C ALA A 49 3.91 -16.36 4.93
N VAL A 50 4.20 -15.44 5.84
CA VAL A 50 5.17 -14.36 5.66
C VAL A 50 6.36 -14.53 6.59
N GLY A 51 7.55 -14.17 6.10
CA GLY A 51 8.76 -14.12 6.90
C GLY A 51 8.86 -12.84 7.74
N GLN A 52 9.83 -12.81 8.66
CA GLN A 52 10.20 -11.58 9.35
C GLN A 52 10.68 -10.51 8.35
N GLY A 53 10.31 -9.26 8.57
CA GLY A 53 10.66 -8.13 7.73
C GLY A 53 9.59 -7.78 6.69
N TYR A 54 10.01 -7.21 5.56
CA TYR A 54 9.10 -6.78 4.52
C TYR A 54 8.69 -7.92 3.60
N ASN A 55 7.38 -8.05 3.37
CA ASN A 55 6.79 -9.05 2.48
C ASN A 55 5.87 -8.34 1.49
N LEU A 56 5.95 -8.71 0.22
CA LEU A 56 5.07 -8.22 -0.82
C LEU A 56 3.89 -9.18 -0.97
N LEU A 57 2.70 -8.67 -0.74
CA LEU A 57 1.42 -9.37 -0.88
C LEU A 57 0.62 -8.84 -2.06
N GLY A 58 -0.37 -9.58 -2.50
CA GLY A 58 -1.36 -9.16 -3.49
C GLY A 58 -2.77 -9.48 -3.01
N ASN A 59 -3.73 -8.63 -3.38
CA ASN A 59 -5.14 -8.92 -3.15
C ASN A 59 -5.52 -10.20 -3.90
N PRO A 60 -5.95 -11.28 -3.21
CA PRO A 60 -6.24 -12.56 -3.85
C PRO A 60 -7.65 -12.64 -4.46
N TYR A 61 -8.50 -11.64 -4.23
CA TYR A 61 -9.89 -11.65 -4.69
C TYR A 61 -10.10 -10.84 -5.96
N ALA A 62 -11.14 -11.16 -6.70
CA ALA A 62 -11.62 -10.40 -7.85
C ALA A 62 -12.52 -9.21 -7.45
N SER A 63 -12.35 -8.69 -6.25
CA SER A 63 -13.00 -7.48 -5.72
C SER A 63 -11.99 -6.66 -4.94
N PRO A 64 -12.16 -5.35 -4.77
CA PRO A 64 -11.41 -4.59 -3.79
C PRO A 64 -11.58 -5.18 -2.39
N ILE A 65 -10.60 -4.93 -1.51
CA ILE A 65 -10.67 -5.28 -0.09
C ILE A 65 -10.34 -4.05 0.76
N SER A 66 -10.90 -4.00 1.98
CA SER A 66 -10.62 -2.97 2.96
C SER A 66 -9.22 -3.14 3.56
N ALA A 67 -8.38 -2.13 3.42
CA ALA A 67 -7.07 -2.06 4.05
C ALA A 67 -7.19 -1.99 5.59
N TYR A 68 -8.17 -1.25 6.09
CA TYR A 68 -8.46 -1.16 7.53
C TYR A 68 -8.82 -2.52 8.12
N ARG A 69 -9.81 -3.22 7.51
CA ARG A 69 -10.21 -4.56 7.98
C ARG A 69 -9.07 -5.56 7.86
N PHE A 70 -8.25 -5.47 6.80
CA PHE A 70 -7.07 -6.33 6.67
C PHE A 70 -6.09 -6.15 7.84
N LEU A 71 -5.82 -4.89 8.26
CA LEU A 71 -5.00 -4.60 9.44
C LEU A 71 -5.63 -5.13 10.74
N ILE A 72 -6.95 -5.01 10.90
CA ILE A 72 -7.64 -5.53 12.08
C ILE A 72 -7.58 -7.06 12.13
N THR A 73 -7.80 -7.73 11.01
CA THR A 73 -7.74 -9.20 10.90
C THR A 73 -6.33 -9.75 11.13
N ASN A 74 -5.29 -8.95 10.81
CA ASN A 74 -3.90 -9.35 10.89
C ASN A 74 -3.13 -8.59 11.97
N PRO A 75 -3.21 -8.99 13.24
CA PRO A 75 -2.71 -8.21 14.38
C PRO A 75 -1.18 -8.04 14.43
N LYS A 76 -0.41 -8.78 13.65
CA LYS A 76 1.05 -8.63 13.56
C LYS A 76 1.51 -7.78 12.37
N VAL A 77 0.56 -7.20 11.63
CA VAL A 77 0.82 -6.26 10.55
C VAL A 77 0.57 -4.83 11.07
N ASN A 78 1.59 -3.99 11.05
CA ASN A 78 1.51 -2.63 11.59
C ASN A 78 0.96 -1.63 10.57
N ALA A 79 1.45 -1.71 9.33
CA ALA A 79 1.08 -0.79 8.27
C ALA A 79 1.16 -1.48 6.91
N LEU A 80 0.48 -0.90 5.94
CA LEU A 80 0.59 -1.24 4.52
C LEU A 80 1.42 -0.17 3.83
N TYR A 81 2.18 -0.58 2.81
CA TYR A 81 3.01 0.32 2.03
C TYR A 81 2.77 0.08 0.55
N TYR A 82 2.57 1.17 -0.19
CA TYR A 82 2.25 1.16 -1.60
C TYR A 82 3.33 1.88 -2.40
N TRP A 83 3.85 1.23 -3.42
CA TRP A 83 4.78 1.86 -4.35
C TRP A 83 4.03 2.81 -5.31
N THR A 84 4.35 4.10 -5.29
CA THR A 84 3.60 5.12 -6.05
C THR A 84 4.29 5.60 -7.31
N HIS A 85 5.61 5.50 -7.43
CA HIS A 85 6.42 5.91 -8.59
C HIS A 85 6.03 7.31 -9.14
N THR A 86 5.96 8.30 -8.26
CA THR A 86 5.59 9.67 -8.64
C THR A 86 6.78 10.48 -9.17
N VAL A 87 8.00 10.03 -8.92
CA VAL A 87 9.24 10.67 -9.39
C VAL A 87 10.07 9.67 -10.18
N ALA A 88 10.51 10.06 -11.36
CA ALA A 88 11.34 9.23 -12.22
C ALA A 88 12.71 8.93 -11.57
N ALA A 89 13.26 7.76 -11.90
CA ALA A 89 14.61 7.42 -11.50
C ALA A 89 15.64 8.33 -12.19
N VAL A 90 16.65 8.77 -11.43
CA VAL A 90 17.80 9.53 -11.94
C VAL A 90 19.03 8.64 -11.79
N ALA A 91 19.74 8.40 -12.89
CA ALA A 91 20.90 7.50 -12.95
C ALA A 91 20.63 6.10 -12.34
N GLY A 92 19.42 5.57 -12.56
CA GLY A 92 19.01 4.25 -12.06
C GLY A 92 18.61 4.19 -10.58
N ALA A 93 18.61 5.31 -9.88
CA ALA A 93 18.16 5.42 -8.48
C ALA A 93 16.97 6.36 -8.35
N PHE A 94 16.07 6.06 -7.43
CA PHE A 94 14.98 6.96 -7.08
C PHE A 94 15.48 8.01 -6.09
N PRO A 95 15.35 9.32 -6.40
CA PRO A 95 15.88 10.38 -5.56
C PRO A 95 15.12 10.60 -4.26
N GLN A 96 13.91 10.05 -4.16
CA GLN A 96 13.00 10.19 -3.02
C GLN A 96 12.26 8.90 -2.74
N ASN A 97 11.75 8.78 -1.51
CA ASN A 97 10.89 7.68 -1.11
C ASN A 97 9.56 7.71 -1.89
N ASN A 98 9.31 6.66 -2.66
CA ASN A 98 8.08 6.47 -3.43
C ASN A 98 7.05 5.58 -2.73
N TYR A 99 7.20 5.31 -1.43
CA TYR A 99 6.23 4.53 -0.68
C TYR A 99 5.25 5.42 0.06
N ALA A 100 3.98 5.30 -0.29
CA ALA A 100 2.87 5.79 0.52
C ALA A 100 2.52 4.73 1.57
N SER A 101 2.00 5.11 2.72
CA SER A 101 1.66 4.18 3.79
C SER A 101 0.19 4.30 4.22
N TYR A 102 -0.33 3.23 4.82
CA TYR A 102 -1.67 3.19 5.39
C TYR A 102 -1.64 2.44 6.72
N THR A 103 -2.23 3.05 7.75
CA THR A 103 -2.44 2.49 9.09
C THR A 103 -3.93 2.51 9.43
N THR A 104 -4.32 2.06 10.61
CA THR A 104 -5.71 2.19 11.07
C THR A 104 -6.14 3.63 11.33
N LEU A 105 -5.18 4.58 11.42
CA LEU A 105 -5.47 6.02 11.44
C LEU A 105 -5.80 6.58 10.06
N GLY A 106 -5.25 6.00 9.00
CA GLY A 106 -5.42 6.45 7.62
C GLY A 106 -4.14 6.39 6.81
N GLY A 107 -4.18 7.01 5.65
CA GLY A 107 -3.06 7.04 4.70
C GLY A 107 -2.17 8.26 4.83
N THR A 108 -0.90 8.10 4.41
CA THR A 108 0.04 9.19 4.17
C THR A 108 0.64 9.08 2.77
N ALA A 109 0.80 10.22 2.10
CA ALA A 109 1.46 10.26 0.80
C ALA A 109 2.94 9.88 0.89
N SER A 110 3.53 9.44 -0.22
CA SER A 110 4.98 9.25 -0.30
C SER A 110 5.73 10.59 -0.21
N ALA A 111 7.01 10.56 0.18
CA ALA A 111 7.87 11.75 0.18
C ALA A 111 7.99 12.40 -1.21
N ALA A 112 7.83 11.60 -2.26
CA ALA A 112 7.79 12.09 -3.64
C ALA A 112 6.46 12.78 -4.02
N GLY A 113 5.50 12.90 -3.07
CA GLY A 113 4.16 13.38 -3.30
C GLY A 113 3.23 12.29 -3.88
N GLY A 114 2.12 12.71 -4.45
CA GLY A 114 1.11 11.82 -5.03
C GLY A 114 -0.12 11.66 -4.14
N ALA A 115 -0.97 10.71 -4.49
CA ALA A 115 -2.21 10.47 -3.78
C ALA A 115 -1.96 9.84 -2.38
N ILE A 116 -2.85 10.16 -1.45
CA ILE A 116 -2.91 9.54 -0.13
C ILE A 116 -3.67 8.22 -0.28
N PRO A 117 -3.13 7.08 0.20
CA PRO A 117 -3.87 5.82 0.21
C PRO A 117 -5.19 5.92 0.98
N ASN A 118 -6.23 5.39 0.38
CA ASN A 118 -7.52 5.21 1.05
C ASN A 118 -7.67 3.79 1.59
N ASP A 119 -8.83 3.46 2.16
CA ASP A 119 -9.13 2.14 2.72
C ASP A 119 -9.29 1.03 1.66
N LYS A 120 -8.90 1.22 0.41
CA LYS A 120 -9.12 0.22 -0.64
C LYS A 120 -7.82 -0.32 -1.22
N ILE A 121 -7.70 -1.65 -1.17
CA ILE A 121 -6.72 -2.42 -1.94
C ILE A 121 -7.44 -2.98 -3.15
N ASN A 122 -7.10 -2.49 -4.32
CA ASN A 122 -7.82 -2.85 -5.55
C ASN A 122 -7.50 -4.26 -6.05
N VAL A 123 -8.29 -4.72 -7.00
CA VAL A 123 -8.05 -5.98 -7.71
C VAL A 123 -6.69 -5.92 -8.39
N GLY A 124 -5.87 -6.96 -8.19
CA GLY A 124 -4.52 -7.04 -8.76
C GLY A 124 -3.50 -6.10 -8.14
N GLN A 125 -3.86 -5.35 -7.11
CA GLN A 125 -2.93 -4.45 -6.42
C GLN A 125 -2.03 -5.20 -5.46
N GLY A 126 -0.69 -4.99 -5.60
CA GLY A 126 0.31 -5.41 -4.63
C GLY A 126 0.54 -4.35 -3.56
N PHE A 127 0.89 -4.81 -2.37
CA PHE A 127 1.26 -3.95 -1.23
C PHE A 127 2.29 -4.65 -0.35
N PHE A 128 3.16 -3.86 0.29
CA PHE A 128 4.09 -4.40 1.27
C PHE A 128 3.49 -4.34 2.67
N ILE A 129 3.86 -5.32 3.47
CA ILE A 129 3.67 -5.33 4.92
C ILE A 129 5.03 -5.50 5.61
N GLN A 130 5.13 -5.02 6.85
CA GLN A 130 6.24 -5.35 7.73
C GLN A 130 5.76 -6.28 8.83
N ALA A 131 6.35 -7.46 8.93
CA ALA A 131 6.10 -8.44 9.98
C ALA A 131 7.26 -8.46 10.98
N ALA A 132 6.97 -8.27 12.27
CA ALA A 132 7.98 -8.31 13.32
C ALA A 132 8.59 -9.70 13.49
N THR A 133 7.81 -10.75 13.23
CA THR A 133 8.21 -12.16 13.25
C THR A 133 7.55 -12.90 12.10
N ALA A 134 7.99 -14.10 11.79
CA ALA A 134 7.26 -14.99 10.87
C ALA A 134 5.80 -15.15 11.35
N TYR A 135 4.87 -15.08 10.40
CA TYR A 135 3.44 -15.01 10.67
C TYR A 135 2.64 -15.55 9.49
N THR A 136 1.43 -16.00 9.72
CA THR A 136 0.49 -16.34 8.64
C THR A 136 -0.56 -15.25 8.54
N VAL A 137 -0.55 -14.49 7.45
CA VAL A 137 -1.59 -13.52 7.15
C VAL A 137 -2.83 -14.23 6.63
N THR A 138 -3.99 -13.66 6.94
CA THR A 138 -5.29 -14.19 6.56
C THR A 138 -6.09 -13.14 5.78
N PHE A 139 -6.66 -13.58 4.67
CA PHE A 139 -7.64 -12.84 3.89
C PHE A 139 -8.98 -13.54 4.05
N GLU A 140 -10.00 -12.81 4.47
CA GLU A 140 -11.36 -13.31 4.68
C GLU A 140 -12.34 -12.65 3.70
N ASN A 141 -13.49 -13.27 3.44
CA ASN A 141 -14.51 -12.68 2.58
C ASN A 141 -15.03 -11.34 3.09
N GLU A 142 -15.04 -11.14 4.40
CA GLU A 142 -15.46 -9.91 5.08
C GLU A 142 -14.58 -8.71 4.75
N LEU A 143 -13.37 -8.94 4.22
CA LEU A 143 -12.49 -7.88 3.72
C LEU A 143 -12.98 -7.30 2.39
N ARG A 144 -13.81 -8.03 1.65
CA ARG A 144 -14.22 -7.65 0.30
C ARG A 144 -15.15 -6.45 0.33
N GLU A 145 -14.92 -5.55 -0.60
CA GLU A 145 -15.66 -4.31 -0.77
C GLU A 145 -16.35 -4.26 -2.14
N ASP A 146 -17.40 -3.44 -2.23
CA ASP A 146 -18.05 -3.17 -3.50
C ASP A 146 -17.14 -2.34 -4.40
N ALA A 147 -17.04 -2.75 -5.67
CA ALA A 147 -16.29 -2.05 -6.70
C ALA A 147 -16.98 -0.75 -7.16
N SER A 148 -18.25 -0.53 -6.82
CA SER A 148 -19.05 0.63 -7.26
C SER A 148 -18.61 1.96 -6.64
N THR A 149 -17.87 1.93 -5.53
CA THR A 149 -17.34 3.13 -4.90
C THR A 149 -15.98 3.50 -5.51
N THR A 150 -15.97 4.55 -6.28
CA THR A 150 -15.06 4.85 -7.39
C THR A 150 -13.70 5.48 -7.03
N THR A 151 -13.35 5.70 -5.79
CA THR A 151 -12.04 6.28 -5.44
C THR A 151 -10.98 5.20 -5.31
N GLN A 152 -10.27 4.97 -6.41
CA GLN A 152 -9.12 4.05 -6.44
C GLN A 152 -7.83 4.85 -6.23
N PHE A 153 -6.99 4.46 -5.28
CA PHE A 153 -5.71 5.11 -4.96
C PHE A 153 -4.82 5.40 -6.19
N PHE A 154 -4.85 4.55 -7.21
CA PHE A 154 -4.03 4.72 -8.42
C PHE A 154 -4.78 5.33 -9.62
N ARG A 155 -6.04 5.71 -9.50
CA ARG A 155 -6.86 6.02 -10.66
C ARG A 155 -7.47 7.42 -10.72
N SER A 156 -7.45 8.21 -9.69
CA SER A 156 -8.12 9.52 -9.74
C SER A 156 -7.27 10.67 -9.27
N SER A 157 -7.32 11.72 -10.07
CA SER A 157 -7.01 13.10 -9.69
C SER A 157 -8.16 13.74 -8.91
N ASP A 158 -9.24 13.01 -8.60
CA ASP A 158 -10.46 13.58 -8.02
C ASP A 158 -10.51 13.41 -6.51
N ALA A 159 -10.99 14.48 -5.88
CA ALA A 159 -11.05 14.69 -4.45
C ALA A 159 -11.71 13.54 -3.69
N LEU A 160 -11.09 13.23 -2.55
CA LEU A 160 -11.55 12.30 -1.54
C LEU A 160 -12.98 12.63 -1.09
N THR A 161 -13.96 11.83 -1.46
CA THR A 161 -15.19 11.68 -0.69
C THR A 161 -14.90 10.65 0.39
N GLU A 162 -14.61 11.14 1.59
CA GLU A 162 -14.50 10.29 2.78
C GLU A 162 -15.85 9.61 3.02
N ASN A 163 -15.89 8.28 2.99
CA ASN A 163 -16.99 7.56 3.60
C ASN A 163 -17.03 7.93 5.08
N GLN A 164 -18.23 8.09 5.64
CA GLN A 164 -18.47 8.40 7.05
C GLN A 164 -17.85 7.34 7.97
N GLU A 165 -16.55 7.41 8.16
CA GLU A 165 -15.89 6.82 9.30
C GLU A 165 -16.15 7.69 10.52
N THR A 166 -16.24 7.07 11.68
CA THR A 166 -16.22 7.74 12.99
C THR A 166 -15.23 8.89 12.95
N GLU A 167 -15.66 10.08 13.33
CA GLU A 167 -14.84 11.30 13.27
C GLU A 167 -13.49 11.04 13.94
N LYS A 168 -12.44 10.99 13.11
CA LYS A 168 -11.06 10.82 13.57
C LYS A 168 -10.41 12.18 13.52
N HIS A 169 -9.98 12.70 14.67
CA HIS A 169 -9.23 13.95 14.74
C HIS A 169 -7.82 13.70 14.18
N ARG A 170 -7.60 14.10 12.92
CA ARG A 170 -6.38 13.83 12.16
C ARG A 170 -5.80 15.11 11.58
N ILE A 171 -4.47 15.22 11.61
CA ILE A 171 -3.73 16.33 11.03
C ILE A 171 -2.62 15.76 10.15
N TRP A 172 -2.59 16.16 8.88
CA TRP A 172 -1.47 15.86 7.98
C TRP A 172 -0.50 17.03 7.98
N ILE A 173 0.75 16.75 8.27
CA ILE A 173 1.83 17.74 8.25
C ILE A 173 2.77 17.38 7.11
N ASN A 174 2.99 18.35 6.21
CA ASN A 174 3.86 18.21 5.06
C ASN A 174 5.14 19.01 5.28
N LEU A 175 6.30 18.38 5.06
CA LEU A 175 7.58 19.08 4.97
C LEU A 175 7.90 19.32 3.50
N ASN A 176 8.07 20.59 3.12
CA ASN A 176 8.48 21.00 1.78
C ASN A 176 9.31 22.29 1.84
N ASP A 177 10.05 22.57 0.78
CA ASP A 177 10.83 23.81 0.60
C ASP A 177 10.20 24.76 -0.42
N GLY A 178 8.94 24.54 -0.79
CA GLY A 178 8.23 25.29 -1.83
C GLY A 178 8.45 24.74 -3.24
N THR A 179 9.44 23.88 -3.44
CA THR A 179 9.74 23.24 -4.74
C THR A 179 9.70 21.71 -4.65
N LYS A 180 10.06 21.15 -3.51
CA LYS A 180 10.11 19.71 -3.26
C LYS A 180 9.35 19.36 -1.98
N SER A 181 8.61 18.27 -2.04
CA SER A 181 8.09 17.60 -0.85
C SER A 181 9.14 16.61 -0.33
N TYR A 182 9.38 16.60 0.97
CA TYR A 182 10.32 15.67 1.60
C TYR A 182 9.57 14.49 2.21
N ASN A 183 8.51 14.76 2.96
CA ASN A 183 7.61 13.73 3.48
C ASN A 183 6.33 14.34 4.09
N GLN A 184 5.37 13.46 4.34
CA GLN A 184 4.15 13.76 5.05
C GLN A 184 4.06 12.84 6.28
N ILE A 185 3.65 13.38 7.41
CA ILE A 185 3.25 12.61 8.58
C ILE A 185 1.75 12.82 8.87
N LEU A 186 1.13 11.81 9.44
CA LEU A 186 -0.24 11.85 9.95
C LEU A 186 -0.20 11.76 11.46
N LEU A 187 -0.70 12.80 12.14
CA LEU A 187 -0.98 12.79 13.57
C LEU A 187 -2.46 12.56 13.77
N GLY A 188 -2.82 11.67 14.68
CA GLY A 188 -4.21 11.39 15.00
C GLY A 188 -4.41 11.15 16.48
N TYR A 189 -5.56 11.58 16.99
CA TYR A 189 -5.99 11.30 18.36
C TYR A 189 -6.97 10.13 18.34
N THR A 190 -6.63 9.08 19.09
CA THR A 190 -7.49 7.90 19.22
C THR A 190 -7.48 7.40 20.66
N ALA A 191 -8.58 6.82 21.10
CA ALA A 191 -8.79 6.43 22.51
C ALA A 191 -7.78 5.40 23.03
N ASN A 192 -7.08 4.68 22.15
CA ASN A 192 -6.16 3.61 22.52
C ASN A 192 -4.69 3.93 22.17
N ALA A 193 -4.38 5.18 21.82
CA ALA A 193 -3.00 5.60 21.59
C ALA A 193 -2.27 5.82 22.91
N THR A 194 -1.00 5.47 22.93
CA THR A 194 -0.08 5.67 24.07
C THR A 194 1.07 6.59 23.65
N ASP A 195 1.95 6.95 24.61
CA ASP A 195 3.19 7.69 24.32
C ASP A 195 4.30 6.80 23.71
N GLY A 196 4.04 5.51 23.53
CA GLY A 196 4.94 4.54 22.91
C GLY A 196 4.56 4.22 21.48
N ILE A 197 5.23 3.23 20.90
CA ILE A 197 4.90 2.72 19.55
C ILE A 197 3.68 1.81 19.65
N ASP A 198 2.58 2.25 19.09
CA ASP A 198 1.32 1.51 19.03
C ASP A 198 1.17 0.75 17.72
N THR A 199 1.12 -0.57 17.79
CA THR A 199 0.89 -1.43 16.64
C THR A 199 -0.39 -1.02 15.90
N LYS A 200 -0.33 -0.93 14.58
CA LYS A 200 -1.41 -0.52 13.65
C LYS A 200 -1.77 0.97 13.64
N ILE A 201 -1.40 1.73 14.66
CA ILE A 201 -1.59 3.17 14.74
C ILE A 201 -0.35 3.85 14.17
N ASP A 202 0.83 3.47 14.66
CA ASP A 202 2.10 4.07 14.27
C ASP A 202 2.69 3.32 13.08
N GLY A 203 2.77 4.01 11.95
CA GLY A 203 3.38 3.51 10.74
C GLY A 203 4.86 3.90 10.66
N LYS A 204 5.75 2.92 10.66
CA LYS A 204 7.17 3.18 10.47
C LYS A 204 7.44 3.77 9.08
N MET A 205 8.20 4.86 9.01
CA MET A 205 8.69 5.39 7.76
C MET A 205 9.69 4.40 7.11
N LEU A 206 9.49 4.07 5.83
CA LEU A 206 10.33 3.10 5.11
C LEU A 206 11.68 3.65 4.71
N ASP A 207 11.76 4.95 4.49
CA ASP A 207 12.98 5.62 4.08
C ASP A 207 13.07 6.97 4.78
N THR A 208 14.24 7.26 5.34
CA THR A 208 14.53 8.55 5.94
C THR A 208 15.46 9.30 5.01
N SER A 209 14.95 10.31 4.33
CA SER A 209 15.82 11.31 3.67
C SER A 209 16.63 12.06 4.74
N LYS A 210 17.70 12.75 4.32
CA LYS A 210 18.49 13.59 5.25
C LYS A 210 17.66 14.67 5.95
N THR A 211 16.51 15.01 5.39
CA THR A 211 15.54 15.97 5.94
C THR A 211 14.19 15.28 5.98
N SER A 212 13.68 15.00 7.16
CA SER A 212 12.41 14.27 7.38
C SER A 212 11.72 14.81 8.62
N LEU A 213 10.38 14.81 8.59
CA LEU A 213 9.54 14.88 9.78
C LEU A 213 9.32 13.45 10.30
N TYR A 214 9.37 13.30 11.60
CA TYR A 214 8.95 12.08 12.31
C TYR A 214 8.47 12.48 13.71
N ASN A 215 7.61 11.71 14.30
CA ASN A 215 7.14 11.81 15.66
C ASN A 215 7.79 10.75 16.55
#